data_ec2351660296d36bc3b9747123d2c027
#
_entry.id   ec2351660296d36bc3b9747123d2c027
#
_cell.length_a   1.000
_cell.length_b   1.000
_cell.length_c   1.000
_cell.angle_alpha   90.00
_cell.angle_beta   90.00
_cell.angle_gamma   90.00
#
_symmetry.space_group_name_H-M   'P 1'
#
loop_
_entity.id
_entity.type
_entity.pdbx_description
1 polymer ?
#
loop_
_entity_poly.entity_id
_entity_poly.type
_entity_poly.pdbx_seq_one_letter_code
_entity_poly.pdbx_strand_id
1 'polypeptide(L)'
;MFFQIYGETAGWQLLGWLLVFTGLVVMNEIARRSKAGGIACFLILPAALTVYFIAIYVGAAMGAEWALNNDTYVHMNSWFHYAKLYAATAGCIGFMILKYHWGKLGKSHGFKAFPFIIVAINILIAVVSDFESAVRAGSLAGGWWLSSEGVWLYGGWWNVLNGLAGFLNIFCMTGWWGIYSSKDKKDMLWPDMIWVYVLAYDIWNFQYTYLNLPTHSWYCGLALLLAPTFAAALWNKGGWIQNRANTLALWCMFAQVFPLFQDASRFTTVTSVYGQGGIAAAMGSSMPTIAEPTAQGIISVLSFAVNVFVFAYILKRAKVQKKNPWKNEIFTDTKDYKEAMERA
;
A
#
# COMPACT_ATOMS: atom_id res chain seq x y z
N MET A 1 -20.45 11.26 1.10
CA MET A 1 -19.01 11.65 1.07
C MET A 1 -18.21 10.45 1.53
N PHE A 2 -16.99 10.21 1.01
CA PHE A 2 -16.21 9.05 1.45
C PHE A 2 -15.45 9.31 2.76
N PHE A 3 -15.08 10.55 3.01
CA PHE A 3 -14.32 10.98 4.19
C PHE A 3 -15.01 12.13 4.90
N GLN A 4 -14.77 12.23 6.20
CA GLN A 4 -15.30 13.31 7.03
C GLN A 4 -14.37 14.52 6.96
N ILE A 5 -14.53 15.33 5.90
CA ILE A 5 -13.75 16.54 5.64
C ILE A 5 -14.72 17.72 5.76
N TYR A 6 -14.85 18.24 6.97
CA TYR A 6 -15.71 19.39 7.26
C TYR A 6 -15.27 20.11 8.55
N GLY A 7 -15.84 21.27 8.80
CA GLY A 7 -15.53 22.07 9.99
C GLY A 7 -14.19 22.82 9.89
N GLU A 8 -13.70 23.28 11.01
CA GLU A 8 -12.52 24.13 11.13
C GLU A 8 -11.21 23.46 10.67
N THR A 9 -11.15 22.13 10.73
CA THR A 9 -9.96 21.36 10.34
C THR A 9 -9.92 20.97 8.87
N ALA A 10 -10.99 21.21 8.09
CA ALA A 10 -11.07 20.76 6.69
C ALA A 10 -9.89 21.26 5.83
N GLY A 11 -9.50 22.54 5.98
CA GLY A 11 -8.35 23.10 5.27
C GLY A 11 -7.03 22.41 5.63
N TRP A 12 -6.85 22.03 6.90
CA TRP A 12 -5.66 21.31 7.37
C TRP A 12 -5.64 19.87 6.86
N GLN A 13 -6.78 19.20 6.80
CA GLN A 13 -6.89 17.84 6.26
C GLN A 13 -6.50 17.79 4.77
N LEU A 14 -6.98 18.77 3.98
CA LEU A 14 -6.60 18.91 2.56
C LEU A 14 -5.13 19.28 2.39
N LEU A 15 -4.60 20.20 3.20
CA LEU A 15 -3.19 20.57 3.19
C LEU A 15 -2.31 19.38 3.56
N GLY A 16 -2.68 18.62 4.60
CA GLY A 16 -1.97 17.40 4.99
C GLY A 16 -1.90 16.38 3.86
N TRP A 17 -3.01 16.17 3.15
CA TRP A 17 -3.05 15.30 1.99
C TRP A 17 -2.09 15.77 0.89
N LEU A 18 -2.11 17.04 0.56
CA LEU A 18 -1.23 17.62 -0.46
C LEU A 18 0.25 17.50 -0.08
N LEU A 19 0.59 17.73 1.19
CA LEU A 19 1.95 17.59 1.70
C LEU A 19 2.44 16.14 1.63
N VAL A 20 1.61 15.18 2.03
CA VAL A 20 1.94 13.75 1.94
C VAL A 20 2.10 13.32 0.50
N PHE A 21 1.15 13.66 -0.37
CA PHE A 21 1.22 13.34 -1.80
C PHE A 21 2.51 13.89 -2.44
N THR A 22 2.75 15.20 -2.28
CA THR A 22 3.92 15.88 -2.86
C THR A 22 5.21 15.34 -2.24
N GLY A 23 5.25 15.18 -0.92
CA GLY A 23 6.40 14.62 -0.21
C GLY A 23 6.78 13.24 -0.72
N LEU A 24 5.79 12.35 -0.91
CA LEU A 24 6.03 11.00 -1.45
C LEU A 24 6.52 11.02 -2.90
N VAL A 25 5.97 11.91 -3.75
CA VAL A 25 6.46 12.09 -5.12
C VAL A 25 7.94 12.52 -5.09
N VAL A 26 8.28 13.56 -4.33
CA VAL A 26 9.65 14.09 -4.24
C VAL A 26 10.61 13.05 -3.67
N MET A 27 10.25 12.40 -2.57
CA MET A 27 11.10 11.39 -1.94
C MET A 27 11.30 10.16 -2.82
N ASN A 28 10.27 9.73 -3.57
CA ASN A 28 10.42 8.68 -4.57
C ASN A 28 11.42 9.08 -5.67
N GLU A 29 11.36 10.33 -6.15
CA GLU A 29 12.32 10.83 -7.15
C GLU A 29 13.76 10.85 -6.61
N ILE A 30 13.98 11.26 -5.37
CA ILE A 30 15.28 11.23 -4.71
C ILE A 30 15.80 9.78 -4.60
N ALA A 31 14.95 8.88 -4.11
CA ALA A 31 15.31 7.48 -3.89
C ALA A 31 15.61 6.71 -5.18
N ARG A 32 14.88 6.99 -6.27
CA ARG A 32 15.04 6.22 -7.52
C ARG A 32 16.11 6.76 -8.44
N ARG A 33 16.33 8.10 -8.50
CA ARG A 33 17.21 8.75 -9.48
C ARG A 33 18.71 8.55 -9.20
N SER A 34 19.08 8.23 -7.97
CA SER A 34 20.47 7.99 -7.62
C SER A 34 20.67 6.74 -6.77
N LYS A 35 21.82 6.08 -6.95
CA LYS A 35 22.19 4.94 -6.11
C LYS A 35 22.35 5.35 -4.65
N ALA A 36 22.94 6.52 -4.39
CA ALA A 36 23.09 7.07 -3.04
C ALA A 36 21.75 7.35 -2.38
N GLY A 37 20.80 7.96 -3.10
CA GLY A 37 19.44 8.20 -2.60
C GLY A 37 18.72 6.90 -2.25
N GLY A 38 18.81 5.88 -3.11
CA GLY A 38 18.23 4.56 -2.82
C GLY A 38 18.86 3.89 -1.59
N ILE A 39 20.19 3.93 -1.45
CA ILE A 39 20.92 3.39 -0.29
C ILE A 39 20.51 4.15 0.98
N ALA A 40 20.47 5.48 0.93
CA ALA A 40 20.07 6.29 2.08
C ALA A 40 18.64 5.97 2.53
N CYS A 41 17.68 5.92 1.60
CA CYS A 41 16.26 5.71 1.91
C CYS A 41 15.91 4.26 2.29
N PHE A 42 16.58 3.24 1.72
CA PHE A 42 16.15 1.86 1.87
C PHE A 42 17.16 0.92 2.54
N LEU A 43 18.36 1.40 2.88
CA LEU A 43 19.31 0.66 3.69
C LEU A 43 19.68 1.42 4.97
N ILE A 44 20.15 2.67 4.86
CA ILE A 44 20.64 3.42 6.03
C ILE A 44 19.48 3.82 6.94
N LEU A 45 18.45 4.47 6.38
CA LEU A 45 17.31 4.94 7.18
C LEU A 45 16.55 3.79 7.87
N PRO A 46 16.16 2.70 7.19
CA PRO A 46 15.50 1.58 7.90
C PRO A 46 16.40 0.90 8.93
N ALA A 47 17.72 0.81 8.69
CA ALA A 47 18.66 0.28 9.69
C ALA A 47 18.70 1.16 10.95
N ALA A 48 18.79 2.48 10.79
CA ALA A 48 18.75 3.43 11.91
C ALA A 48 17.41 3.36 12.66
N LEU A 49 16.29 3.27 11.94
CA LEU A 49 14.97 3.11 12.55
C LEU A 49 14.81 1.77 13.27
N THR A 50 15.41 0.69 12.75
CA THR A 50 15.42 -0.60 13.44
C THR A 50 16.12 -0.50 14.80
N VAL A 51 17.26 0.18 14.85
CA VAL A 51 17.96 0.44 16.13
C VAL A 51 17.07 1.26 17.08
N TYR A 52 16.43 2.29 16.57
CA TYR A 52 15.48 3.11 17.35
C TYR A 52 14.31 2.28 17.90
N PHE A 53 13.69 1.44 17.07
CA PHE A 53 12.58 0.58 17.51
C PHE A 53 13.03 -0.44 18.57
N ILE A 54 14.19 -1.08 18.38
CA ILE A 54 14.76 -2.00 19.37
C ILE A 54 14.99 -1.26 20.68
N ALA A 55 15.55 -0.05 20.66
CA ALA A 55 15.79 0.73 21.87
C ALA A 55 14.49 1.04 22.62
N ILE A 56 13.42 1.41 21.91
CA ILE A 56 12.09 1.64 22.51
C ILE A 56 11.55 0.37 23.17
N TYR A 57 11.58 -0.77 22.46
CA TYR A 57 11.06 -2.03 23.02
C TYR A 57 11.84 -2.53 24.21
N VAL A 58 13.17 -2.43 24.17
CA VAL A 58 14.03 -2.79 25.30
C VAL A 58 13.78 -1.84 26.46
N GLY A 59 13.71 -0.54 26.21
CA GLY A 59 13.40 0.47 27.24
C GLY A 59 12.04 0.22 27.89
N ALA A 60 11.01 -0.05 27.11
CA ALA A 60 9.67 -0.35 27.60
C ALA A 60 9.64 -1.65 28.44
N ALA A 61 10.34 -2.70 27.98
CA ALA A 61 10.48 -3.95 28.73
C ALA A 61 11.23 -3.76 30.08
N MET A 62 12.09 -2.75 30.17
CA MET A 62 12.79 -2.37 31.37
C MET A 62 11.97 -1.39 32.25
N GLY A 63 10.78 -1.00 31.86
CA GLY A 63 9.93 -0.06 32.58
C GLY A 63 10.35 1.42 32.46
N ALA A 64 11.16 1.77 31.45
CA ALA A 64 11.62 3.14 31.26
C ALA A 64 10.49 4.04 30.75
N GLU A 65 10.16 5.12 31.48
CA GLU A 65 9.06 6.04 31.19
C GLU A 65 9.16 6.66 29.78
N TRP A 66 10.37 7.01 29.33
CA TRP A 66 10.58 7.59 28.00
C TRP A 66 10.19 6.64 26.87
N ALA A 67 10.29 5.33 27.10
CA ALA A 67 9.94 4.32 26.10
C ALA A 67 8.45 3.96 26.20
N LEU A 68 7.91 3.84 27.40
CA LEU A 68 6.49 3.57 27.64
C LEU A 68 5.58 4.69 27.14
N ASN A 69 6.05 5.94 27.18
CA ASN A 69 5.32 7.11 26.70
C ASN A 69 5.70 7.50 25.27
N ASN A 70 6.49 6.69 24.56
CA ASN A 70 6.86 6.97 23.18
C ASN A 70 5.69 6.70 22.23
N ASP A 71 5.36 7.65 21.34
CA ASP A 71 4.22 7.56 20.42
C ASP A 71 4.29 6.31 19.51
N THR A 72 5.49 5.92 19.07
CA THR A 72 5.68 4.68 18.30
C THR A 72 5.26 3.45 19.10
N TYR A 73 5.63 3.41 20.39
CA TYR A 73 5.28 2.29 21.27
C TYR A 73 3.78 2.26 21.58
N VAL A 74 3.19 3.41 21.83
CA VAL A 74 1.78 3.53 22.22
C VAL A 74 0.83 3.26 21.05
N HIS A 75 1.13 3.82 19.86
CA HIS A 75 0.19 3.84 18.74
C HIS A 75 0.54 2.87 17.60
N MET A 76 1.81 2.45 17.46
CA MET A 76 2.29 1.67 16.32
C MET A 76 2.92 0.33 16.73
N ASN A 77 2.51 -0.22 17.87
CA ASN A 77 3.06 -1.45 18.46
C ASN A 77 2.42 -2.75 17.91
N SER A 78 1.79 -2.70 16.73
CA SER A 78 1.21 -3.90 16.12
C SER A 78 2.21 -4.57 15.18
N TRP A 79 2.16 -5.91 15.14
CA TRP A 79 2.97 -6.71 14.22
C TRP A 79 2.75 -6.32 12.76
N PHE A 80 1.52 -5.92 12.43
CA PHE A 80 1.12 -5.56 11.08
C PHE A 80 1.91 -4.37 10.52
N HIS A 81 2.11 -3.31 11.32
CA HIS A 81 2.88 -2.14 10.91
C HIS A 81 4.34 -2.49 10.59
N TYR A 82 4.99 -3.29 11.45
CA TYR A 82 6.36 -3.75 11.21
C TYR A 82 6.44 -4.70 10.00
N ALA A 83 5.48 -5.62 9.85
CA ALA A 83 5.42 -6.50 8.69
C ALA A 83 5.32 -5.70 7.38
N LYS A 84 4.48 -4.67 7.33
CA LYS A 84 4.35 -3.79 6.15
C LYS A 84 5.61 -2.98 5.88
N LEU A 85 6.22 -2.39 6.92
CA LEU A 85 7.45 -1.62 6.79
C LEU A 85 8.59 -2.47 6.22
N TYR A 86 8.85 -3.62 6.82
CA TYR A 86 9.97 -4.47 6.40
C TYR A 86 9.72 -5.20 5.09
N ALA A 87 8.49 -5.62 4.79
CA ALA A 87 8.15 -6.20 3.49
C ALA A 87 8.33 -5.17 2.35
N ALA A 88 7.86 -3.93 2.55
CA ALA A 88 8.06 -2.87 1.57
C ALA A 88 9.55 -2.52 1.39
N THR A 89 10.30 -2.41 2.50
CA THR A 89 11.75 -2.14 2.47
C THR A 89 12.51 -3.26 1.77
N ALA A 90 12.20 -4.53 2.05
CA ALA A 90 12.79 -5.68 1.36
C ALA A 90 12.48 -5.64 -0.14
N GLY A 91 11.27 -5.23 -0.52
CA GLY A 91 10.89 -4.97 -1.91
C GLY A 91 11.79 -3.95 -2.57
N CYS A 92 11.98 -2.78 -1.95
CA CYS A 92 12.85 -1.73 -2.46
C CYS A 92 14.30 -2.19 -2.62
N ILE A 93 14.85 -2.94 -1.65
CA ILE A 93 16.20 -3.51 -1.72
C ILE A 93 16.30 -4.49 -2.89
N GLY A 94 15.35 -5.41 -3.05
CA GLY A 94 15.33 -6.36 -4.15
C GLY A 94 15.25 -5.68 -5.52
N PHE A 95 14.48 -4.58 -5.62
CA PHE A 95 14.40 -3.79 -6.86
C PHE A 95 15.72 -3.05 -7.15
N MET A 96 16.43 -2.60 -6.11
CA MET A 96 17.79 -2.04 -6.27
C MET A 96 18.79 -3.12 -6.72
N ILE A 97 18.71 -4.33 -6.17
CA ILE A 97 19.53 -5.47 -6.57
C ILE A 97 19.33 -5.76 -8.06
N LEU A 98 18.08 -5.77 -8.54
CA LEU A 98 17.76 -6.00 -9.96
C LEU A 98 18.26 -4.87 -10.85
N LYS A 99 17.90 -3.62 -10.55
CA LYS A 99 18.22 -2.50 -11.45
C LYS A 99 19.72 -2.17 -11.53
N TYR A 100 20.47 -2.43 -10.45
CA TYR A 100 21.92 -2.21 -10.43
C TYR A 100 22.74 -3.47 -10.70
N HIS A 101 22.08 -4.61 -10.92
CA HIS A 101 22.72 -5.92 -11.13
C HIS A 101 23.71 -6.30 -10.00
N TRP A 102 23.31 -6.06 -8.73
CA TRP A 102 24.19 -6.31 -7.59
C TRP A 102 24.45 -7.81 -7.37
N GLY A 103 25.72 -8.16 -7.36
CA GLY A 103 26.18 -9.52 -7.07
C GLY A 103 25.66 -10.57 -8.06
N LYS A 104 25.70 -11.82 -7.64
CA LYS A 104 25.17 -12.95 -8.44
C LYS A 104 23.64 -12.91 -8.53
N LEU A 105 23.00 -12.45 -7.48
CA LEU A 105 21.55 -12.41 -7.36
C LEU A 105 20.92 -11.45 -8.39
N GLY A 106 21.44 -10.21 -8.49
CA GLY A 106 20.94 -9.22 -9.44
C GLY A 106 21.16 -9.56 -10.91
N LYS A 107 22.03 -10.54 -11.19
CA LYS A 107 22.30 -11.08 -12.55
C LYS A 107 21.52 -12.37 -12.83
N SER A 108 20.86 -12.94 -11.81
CA SER A 108 20.12 -14.20 -11.92
C SER A 108 18.80 -13.99 -12.64
N HIS A 109 18.52 -14.82 -13.65
CA HIS A 109 17.22 -14.82 -14.31
C HIS A 109 16.08 -15.20 -13.33
N GLY A 110 16.31 -16.15 -12.43
CA GLY A 110 15.32 -16.58 -11.45
C GLY A 110 14.90 -15.47 -10.49
N PHE A 111 15.83 -14.56 -10.14
CA PHE A 111 15.53 -13.44 -9.25
C PHE A 111 14.64 -12.35 -9.89
N LYS A 112 14.46 -12.37 -11.21
CA LYS A 112 13.49 -11.48 -11.88
C LYS A 112 12.03 -11.71 -11.42
N ALA A 113 11.70 -12.90 -10.88
CA ALA A 113 10.39 -13.16 -10.30
C ALA A 113 10.19 -12.53 -8.90
N PHE A 114 11.23 -12.01 -8.27
CA PHE A 114 11.16 -11.41 -6.93
C PHE A 114 10.15 -10.28 -6.81
N PRO A 115 10.01 -9.34 -7.77
CA PRO A 115 8.97 -8.30 -7.72
C PRO A 115 7.56 -8.88 -7.60
N PHE A 116 7.24 -9.93 -8.37
CA PHE A 116 5.96 -10.63 -8.23
C PHE A 116 5.78 -11.21 -6.82
N ILE A 117 6.77 -11.93 -6.31
CA ILE A 117 6.69 -12.61 -5.00
C ILE A 117 6.44 -11.60 -3.88
N ILE A 118 7.22 -10.51 -3.83
CA ILE A 118 7.11 -9.54 -2.74
C ILE A 118 5.80 -8.73 -2.80
N VAL A 119 5.32 -8.43 -4.00
CA VAL A 119 4.02 -7.76 -4.19
C VAL A 119 2.88 -8.70 -3.81
N ALA A 120 2.92 -9.96 -4.23
CA ALA A 120 1.93 -10.97 -3.86
C ALA A 120 1.85 -11.17 -2.33
N ILE A 121 2.99 -11.23 -1.62
CA ILE A 121 3.03 -11.29 -0.15
C ILE A 121 2.35 -10.05 0.46
N ASN A 122 2.65 -8.86 -0.03
CA ASN A 122 2.03 -7.62 0.46
C ASN A 122 0.51 -7.59 0.23
N ILE A 123 0.05 -8.12 -0.89
CA ILE A 123 -1.39 -8.27 -1.19
C ILE A 123 -2.01 -9.30 -0.23
N LEU A 124 -1.39 -10.46 -0.03
CA LEU A 124 -1.89 -11.50 0.86
C LEU A 124 -2.04 -11.02 2.31
N ILE A 125 -1.12 -10.22 2.83
CA ILE A 125 -1.25 -9.61 4.16
C ILE A 125 -2.54 -8.78 4.25
N ALA A 126 -2.87 -8.00 3.21
CA ALA A 126 -4.09 -7.20 3.17
C ALA A 126 -5.35 -8.09 3.02
N VAL A 127 -5.28 -9.14 2.19
CA VAL A 127 -6.38 -10.11 2.02
C VAL A 127 -6.70 -10.82 3.34
N VAL A 128 -5.69 -11.20 4.11
CA VAL A 128 -5.89 -11.82 5.45
C VAL A 128 -6.59 -10.84 6.39
N SER A 129 -6.20 -9.55 6.40
CA SER A 129 -6.88 -8.53 7.21
C SER A 129 -8.36 -8.34 6.79
N ASP A 130 -8.66 -8.39 5.49
CA ASP A 130 -10.04 -8.32 5.01
C ASP A 130 -10.88 -9.50 5.53
N PHE A 131 -10.38 -10.73 5.40
CA PHE A 131 -11.10 -11.89 5.92
C PHE A 131 -11.18 -11.92 7.46
N GLU A 132 -10.13 -11.47 8.16
CA GLU A 132 -10.18 -11.32 9.61
C GLU A 132 -11.33 -10.38 10.02
N SER A 133 -11.43 -9.19 9.38
CA SER A 133 -12.51 -8.24 9.65
C SER A 133 -13.89 -8.84 9.39
N ALA A 134 -14.06 -9.58 8.29
CA ALA A 134 -15.32 -10.24 7.97
C ALA A 134 -15.72 -11.28 9.03
N VAL A 135 -14.77 -12.11 9.48
CA VAL A 135 -15.02 -13.17 10.48
C VAL A 135 -15.31 -12.57 11.85
N ARG A 136 -14.52 -11.60 12.31
CA ARG A 136 -14.71 -10.94 13.61
C ARG A 136 -16.04 -10.21 13.69
N ALA A 137 -16.40 -9.46 12.67
CA ALA A 137 -17.67 -8.76 12.60
C ALA A 137 -18.88 -9.71 12.58
N GLY A 138 -18.76 -10.86 11.89
CA GLY A 138 -19.80 -11.90 11.87
C GLY A 138 -20.05 -12.57 13.22
N SER A 139 -19.08 -12.53 14.14
CA SER A 139 -19.20 -13.10 15.49
C SER A 139 -19.72 -12.13 16.54
N LEU A 140 -19.91 -10.85 16.20
CA LEU A 140 -20.31 -9.79 17.12
C LEU A 140 -21.65 -9.17 16.70
N ALA A 141 -22.50 -8.86 17.69
CA ALA A 141 -23.72 -8.12 17.43
C ALA A 141 -23.39 -6.71 16.91
N GLY A 142 -23.95 -6.36 15.75
CA GLY A 142 -23.83 -5.02 15.17
C GLY A 142 -22.68 -4.81 14.20
N GLY A 143 -21.84 -5.81 13.93
CA GLY A 143 -20.77 -5.73 12.89
C GLY A 143 -19.53 -4.92 13.27
N TRP A 144 -19.48 -4.33 14.46
CA TRP A 144 -18.31 -3.63 14.97
C TRP A 144 -17.38 -4.57 15.74
N TRP A 145 -16.07 -4.39 15.56
CA TRP A 145 -15.05 -5.06 16.35
C TRP A 145 -13.87 -4.12 16.60
N LEU A 146 -13.17 -4.30 17.72
CA LEU A 146 -12.03 -3.47 18.10
C LEU A 146 -10.74 -4.11 17.56
N SER A 147 -9.99 -3.37 16.76
CA SER A 147 -8.68 -3.81 16.27
C SER A 147 -7.64 -3.82 17.39
N SER A 148 -6.51 -4.47 17.15
CA SER A 148 -5.36 -4.47 18.08
C SER A 148 -4.76 -3.07 18.31
N GLU A 149 -5.11 -2.11 17.47
CA GLU A 149 -4.67 -0.71 17.53
C GLU A 149 -5.68 0.20 18.24
N GLY A 150 -6.72 -0.37 18.83
CA GLY A 150 -7.75 0.40 19.53
C GLY A 150 -8.70 1.16 18.62
N VAL A 151 -8.78 0.80 17.34
CA VAL A 151 -9.70 1.39 16.37
C VAL A 151 -10.88 0.48 16.13
N TRP A 152 -12.10 1.01 16.21
CA TRP A 152 -13.32 0.27 15.89
C TRP A 152 -13.47 0.10 14.38
N LEU A 153 -13.56 -1.13 13.94
CA LEU A 153 -13.75 -1.49 12.53
C LEU A 153 -15.14 -2.06 12.29
N TYR A 154 -15.77 -1.65 11.21
CA TYR A 154 -17.08 -2.14 10.79
C TYR A 154 -16.93 -3.15 9.67
N GLY A 155 -16.90 -4.44 10.02
CA GLY A 155 -16.73 -5.53 9.07
C GLY A 155 -18.06 -6.04 8.50
N GLY A 156 -17.94 -6.80 7.38
CA GLY A 156 -19.10 -7.39 6.73
C GLY A 156 -18.74 -8.08 5.40
N TRP A 157 -19.75 -8.34 4.57
CA TRP A 157 -19.62 -8.97 3.25
C TRP A 157 -18.71 -8.18 2.30
N TRP A 158 -18.59 -6.85 2.48
CA TRP A 158 -17.70 -6.00 1.70
C TRP A 158 -16.22 -6.37 1.88
N ASN A 159 -15.82 -6.81 3.07
CA ASN A 159 -14.47 -7.32 3.31
C ASN A 159 -14.25 -8.63 2.53
N VAL A 160 -15.23 -9.53 2.48
CA VAL A 160 -15.13 -10.77 1.70
C VAL A 160 -14.93 -10.46 0.22
N LEU A 161 -15.72 -9.54 -0.36
CA LEU A 161 -15.58 -9.15 -1.76
C LEU A 161 -14.22 -8.51 -2.04
N ASN A 162 -13.74 -7.64 -1.15
CA ASN A 162 -12.44 -7.01 -1.33
C ASN A 162 -11.28 -7.99 -1.16
N GLY A 163 -11.38 -8.93 -0.22
CA GLY A 163 -10.42 -10.03 -0.08
C GLY A 163 -10.34 -10.90 -1.35
N LEU A 164 -11.49 -11.25 -1.94
CA LEU A 164 -11.54 -11.97 -3.21
C LEU A 164 -10.96 -11.14 -4.38
N ALA A 165 -11.22 -9.82 -4.39
CA ALA A 165 -10.60 -8.91 -5.36
C ALA A 165 -9.08 -8.89 -5.23
N GLY A 166 -8.54 -8.94 -4.00
CA GLY A 166 -7.11 -9.04 -3.74
C GLY A 166 -6.48 -10.34 -4.27
N PHE A 167 -7.15 -11.46 -4.11
CA PHE A 167 -6.70 -12.72 -4.72
C PHE A 167 -6.65 -12.61 -6.24
N LEU A 168 -7.71 -12.09 -6.88
CA LEU A 168 -7.72 -11.88 -8.32
C LEU A 168 -6.60 -10.93 -8.76
N ASN A 169 -6.33 -9.88 -7.99
CA ASN A 169 -5.29 -8.90 -8.29
C ASN A 169 -3.89 -9.56 -8.36
N ILE A 170 -3.59 -10.55 -7.50
CA ILE A 170 -2.35 -11.32 -7.58
C ILE A 170 -2.23 -12.03 -8.94
N PHE A 171 -3.31 -12.65 -9.42
CA PHE A 171 -3.32 -13.34 -10.71
C PHE A 171 -3.39 -12.38 -11.90
N CYS A 172 -3.71 -11.12 -11.68
CA CYS A 172 -3.65 -10.06 -12.70
C CYS A 172 -2.23 -9.55 -12.96
N MET A 173 -1.24 -9.89 -12.14
CA MET A 173 0.17 -9.61 -12.44
C MET A 173 0.67 -10.57 -13.51
N THR A 174 1.12 -10.03 -14.64
CA THR A 174 1.56 -10.81 -15.81
C THR A 174 3.04 -10.63 -16.09
N GLY A 175 3.65 -11.52 -16.87
CA GLY A 175 5.05 -11.42 -17.27
C GLY A 175 6.03 -11.39 -16.08
N TRP A 176 5.95 -12.35 -15.15
CA TRP A 176 6.72 -12.30 -13.89
C TRP A 176 8.23 -12.19 -14.03
N TRP A 177 8.78 -12.60 -15.16
CA TRP A 177 10.22 -12.50 -15.49
C TRP A 177 10.54 -11.36 -16.46
N GLY A 178 9.51 -10.61 -16.91
CA GLY A 178 9.63 -9.44 -17.78
C GLY A 178 10.08 -8.19 -17.02
N ILE A 179 11.19 -8.32 -16.29
CA ILE A 179 11.77 -7.25 -15.48
C ILE A 179 13.04 -6.75 -16.14
N TYR A 180 13.12 -5.43 -16.31
CA TYR A 180 14.21 -4.75 -17.01
C TYR A 180 14.79 -3.62 -16.15
N SER A 181 16.04 -3.26 -16.46
CA SER A 181 16.67 -2.06 -15.93
C SER A 181 16.58 -0.95 -16.96
N SER A 182 16.22 0.28 -16.57
CA SER A 182 16.28 1.41 -17.50
C SER A 182 17.74 1.68 -17.95
N LYS A 183 17.91 2.24 -19.16
CA LYS A 183 19.21 2.59 -19.74
C LYS A 183 20.06 3.47 -18.81
N ASP A 184 19.40 4.41 -18.13
CA ASP A 184 20.03 5.32 -17.15
C ASP A 184 20.17 4.71 -15.75
N LYS A 185 19.76 3.45 -15.55
CA LYS A 185 19.78 2.71 -14.28
C LYS A 185 19.01 3.39 -13.13
N LYS A 186 18.10 4.29 -13.43
CA LYS A 186 17.26 4.92 -12.42
C LYS A 186 16.09 4.05 -12.00
N ASP A 187 15.62 3.17 -12.89
CA ASP A 187 14.40 2.42 -12.69
C ASP A 187 14.55 0.92 -12.92
N MET A 188 13.85 0.14 -12.07
CA MET A 188 13.42 -1.21 -12.40
C MET A 188 12.07 -1.09 -13.13
N LEU A 189 12.00 -1.63 -14.33
CA LEU A 189 10.82 -1.57 -15.18
C LEU A 189 10.14 -2.93 -15.22
N TRP A 190 8.80 -2.91 -15.11
CA TRP A 190 7.92 -4.05 -15.34
C TRP A 190 6.87 -3.64 -16.39
N PRO A 191 7.21 -3.69 -17.68
CA PRO A 191 6.40 -3.14 -18.75
C PRO A 191 5.00 -3.75 -18.90
N ASP A 192 4.84 -5.02 -18.50
CA ASP A 192 3.55 -5.73 -18.61
C ASP A 192 2.53 -5.27 -17.55
N MET A 193 2.96 -4.49 -16.50
CA MET A 193 2.08 -3.84 -15.54
C MET A 193 1.53 -2.54 -16.12
N ILE A 194 0.62 -2.67 -17.08
CA ILE A 194 -0.02 -1.55 -17.78
C ILE A 194 -1.09 -0.88 -16.90
N TRP A 195 -1.59 0.28 -17.36
CA TRP A 195 -2.57 1.10 -16.63
C TRP A 195 -3.83 0.32 -16.18
N VAL A 196 -4.26 -0.70 -16.94
CA VAL A 196 -5.42 -1.53 -16.57
C VAL A 196 -5.19 -2.27 -15.27
N TYR A 197 -3.99 -2.85 -15.08
CA TYR A 197 -3.60 -3.46 -13.82
C TYR A 197 -3.49 -2.42 -12.70
N VAL A 198 -2.83 -1.29 -12.99
CA VAL A 198 -2.64 -0.21 -12.01
C VAL A 198 -3.98 0.26 -11.45
N LEU A 199 -4.97 0.48 -12.32
CA LEU A 199 -6.31 0.88 -11.90
C LEU A 199 -6.98 -0.18 -11.03
N ALA A 200 -6.89 -1.45 -11.40
CA ALA A 200 -7.47 -2.55 -10.61
C ALA A 200 -6.82 -2.66 -9.22
N TYR A 201 -5.51 -2.50 -9.15
CA TYR A 201 -4.78 -2.48 -7.88
C TYR A 201 -5.15 -1.26 -7.04
N ASP A 202 -5.18 -0.06 -7.61
CA ASP A 202 -5.47 1.17 -6.87
C ASP A 202 -6.88 1.14 -6.26
N ILE A 203 -7.90 0.69 -7.01
CA ILE A 203 -9.28 0.55 -6.49
C ILE A 203 -9.34 -0.51 -5.38
N TRP A 204 -8.71 -1.67 -5.58
CA TRP A 204 -8.65 -2.71 -4.59
C TRP A 204 -7.95 -2.25 -3.30
N ASN A 205 -6.78 -1.62 -3.42
CA ASN A 205 -5.99 -1.19 -2.27
C ASN A 205 -6.61 0.02 -1.56
N PHE A 206 -7.27 0.93 -2.30
CA PHE A 206 -8.08 1.98 -1.70
C PHE A 206 -9.17 1.38 -0.82
N GLN A 207 -9.93 0.41 -1.33
CA GLN A 207 -10.99 -0.24 -0.56
C GLN A 207 -10.42 -0.98 0.65
N TYR A 208 -9.29 -1.68 0.51
CA TYR A 208 -8.62 -2.33 1.63
C TYR A 208 -8.33 -1.35 2.77
N THR A 209 -7.75 -0.20 2.46
CA THR A 209 -7.44 0.81 3.48
C THR A 209 -8.70 1.46 4.04
N TYR A 210 -9.72 1.64 3.22
CA TYR A 210 -11.01 2.19 3.63
C TYR A 210 -11.73 1.30 4.65
N LEU A 211 -11.62 -0.02 4.49
CA LEU A 211 -12.23 -1.02 5.38
C LEU A 211 -11.42 -1.24 6.68
N ASN A 212 -10.10 -1.37 6.56
CA ASN A 212 -9.26 -1.90 7.63
C ASN A 212 -8.34 -0.86 8.27
N LEU A 213 -8.21 0.33 7.68
CA LEU A 213 -7.40 1.45 8.17
C LEU A 213 -8.19 2.77 8.06
N PRO A 214 -9.43 2.83 8.60
CA PRO A 214 -10.34 3.93 8.34
C PRO A 214 -9.90 5.28 8.88
N THR A 215 -9.03 5.32 9.89
CA THR A 215 -8.40 6.54 10.41
C THR A 215 -7.19 6.99 9.59
N HIS A 216 -6.60 6.11 8.80
CA HIS A 216 -5.40 6.37 7.99
C HIS A 216 -5.66 6.42 6.49
N SER A 217 -6.85 6.00 6.03
CA SER A 217 -7.17 5.80 4.61
C SER A 217 -7.05 7.07 3.76
N TRP A 218 -7.25 8.26 4.34
CA TRP A 218 -7.06 9.54 3.67
C TRP A 218 -5.63 9.71 3.12
N TYR A 219 -4.64 9.23 3.87
CA TYR A 219 -3.24 9.28 3.48
C TYR A 219 -2.78 8.00 2.79
N CYS A 220 -2.93 6.83 3.43
CA CYS A 220 -2.43 5.58 2.87
C CYS A 220 -3.32 5.01 1.75
N GLY A 221 -4.61 5.37 1.73
CA GLY A 221 -5.57 4.94 0.70
C GLY A 221 -5.66 5.86 -0.50
N LEU A 222 -5.28 7.14 -0.38
CA LEU A 222 -5.33 8.10 -1.48
C LEU A 222 -3.97 8.70 -1.81
N ALA A 223 -3.37 9.49 -0.91
CA ALA A 223 -2.11 10.16 -1.22
C ALA A 223 -1.00 9.19 -1.59
N LEU A 224 -0.85 8.11 -0.81
CA LEU A 224 0.14 7.07 -1.02
C LEU A 224 -0.10 6.24 -2.29
N LEU A 225 -1.34 6.01 -2.71
CA LEU A 225 -1.64 5.29 -3.96
C LEU A 225 -1.48 6.17 -5.19
N LEU A 226 -1.94 7.41 -5.09
CA LEU A 226 -1.90 8.32 -6.23
C LEU A 226 -0.49 8.83 -6.54
N ALA A 227 0.40 8.97 -5.56
CA ALA A 227 1.76 9.43 -5.78
C ALA A 227 2.57 8.55 -6.78
N PRO A 228 2.67 7.22 -6.62
CA PRO A 228 3.35 6.34 -7.59
C PRO A 228 2.62 6.27 -8.92
N THR A 229 1.28 6.30 -8.92
CA THR A 229 0.45 6.24 -10.12
C THR A 229 0.62 7.51 -10.95
N PHE A 230 0.63 8.69 -10.31
CA PHE A 230 0.91 9.97 -10.95
C PHE A 230 2.30 9.99 -11.60
N ALA A 231 3.35 9.56 -10.88
CA ALA A 231 4.70 9.49 -11.42
C ALA A 231 4.79 8.55 -12.63
N ALA A 232 4.16 7.37 -12.57
CA ALA A 232 4.15 6.41 -13.66
C ALA A 232 3.35 6.89 -14.87
N ALA A 233 2.25 7.61 -14.65
CA ALA A 233 1.43 8.15 -15.73
C ALA A 233 2.13 9.27 -16.52
N LEU A 234 2.90 10.12 -15.85
CA LEU A 234 3.46 11.33 -16.46
C LEU A 234 4.90 11.17 -16.97
N TRP A 235 5.81 10.55 -16.20
CA TRP A 235 7.24 10.51 -16.58
C TRP A 235 7.96 9.19 -16.32
N ASN A 236 7.37 8.25 -15.54
CA ASN A 236 8.05 7.00 -15.18
C ASN A 236 7.33 5.76 -15.73
N LYS A 237 7.09 5.73 -17.04
CA LYS A 237 6.44 4.60 -17.72
C LYS A 237 7.16 3.28 -17.43
N GLY A 238 6.39 2.25 -17.08
CA GLY A 238 6.88 0.92 -16.69
C GLY A 238 7.46 0.82 -15.28
N GLY A 239 7.65 1.95 -14.57
CA GLY A 239 8.25 1.98 -13.23
C GLY A 239 7.22 1.99 -12.08
N TRP A 240 5.95 1.75 -12.34
CA TRP A 240 4.90 1.89 -11.32
C TRP A 240 5.14 1.02 -10.08
N ILE A 241 5.49 -0.25 -10.24
CA ILE A 241 5.76 -1.17 -9.10
C ILE A 241 6.91 -0.67 -8.23
N GLN A 242 8.00 -0.17 -8.84
CA GLN A 242 9.09 0.43 -8.09
C GLN A 242 8.62 1.67 -7.32
N ASN A 243 7.90 2.57 -7.98
CA ASN A 243 7.36 3.77 -7.33
C ASN A 243 6.45 3.39 -6.16
N ARG A 244 5.59 2.37 -6.35
CA ARG A 244 4.65 1.90 -5.31
C ARG A 244 5.37 1.33 -4.10
N ALA A 245 6.42 0.54 -4.30
CA ALA A 245 7.23 0.01 -3.20
C ALA A 245 7.99 1.13 -2.47
N ASN A 246 8.62 2.04 -3.22
CA ASN A 246 9.36 3.16 -2.65
C ASN A 246 8.46 4.05 -1.78
N THR A 247 7.32 4.46 -2.30
CA THR A 247 6.38 5.32 -1.56
C THR A 247 5.78 4.60 -0.36
N LEU A 248 5.49 3.30 -0.46
CA LEU A 248 5.00 2.51 0.67
C LEU A 248 6.04 2.41 1.78
N ALA A 249 7.29 2.08 1.46
CA ALA A 249 8.36 1.99 2.47
C ALA A 249 8.58 3.34 3.16
N LEU A 250 8.65 4.43 2.39
CA LEU A 250 8.82 5.78 2.91
C LEU A 250 7.65 6.21 3.82
N TRP A 251 6.41 5.92 3.41
CA TRP A 251 5.24 6.21 4.21
C TRP A 251 5.21 5.39 5.51
N CYS A 252 5.49 4.08 5.44
CA CYS A 252 5.54 3.24 6.63
C CYS A 252 6.60 3.73 7.63
N MET A 253 7.78 4.14 7.17
CA MET A 253 8.82 4.71 8.03
C MET A 253 8.36 6.01 8.69
N PHE A 254 7.71 6.90 7.92
CA PHE A 254 7.18 8.16 8.44
C PHE A 254 6.07 7.92 9.47
N ALA A 255 5.06 7.14 9.11
CA ALA A 255 3.91 6.88 9.97
C ALA A 255 4.29 6.14 11.26
N GLN A 256 5.30 5.24 11.19
CA GLN A 256 5.80 4.52 12.36
C GLN A 256 6.45 5.45 13.40
N VAL A 257 7.09 6.54 12.94
CA VAL A 257 7.79 7.48 13.83
C VAL A 257 6.90 8.65 14.25
N PHE A 258 5.95 9.03 13.40
CA PHE A 258 5.04 10.17 13.63
C PHE A 258 3.57 9.76 13.54
N PRO A 259 3.10 8.81 14.38
CA PRO A 259 1.74 8.30 14.28
C PRO A 259 0.69 9.37 14.54
N LEU A 260 0.93 10.30 15.48
CA LEU A 260 -0.01 11.35 15.85
C LEU A 260 -0.37 12.30 14.69
N PHE A 261 0.44 12.34 13.63
CA PHE A 261 0.09 13.10 12.43
C PHE A 261 -1.27 12.68 11.86
N GLN A 262 -1.54 11.38 11.81
CA GLN A 262 -2.79 10.83 11.29
C GLN A 262 -3.83 10.48 12.35
N ASP A 263 -3.42 10.24 13.61
CA ASP A 263 -4.29 9.71 14.66
C ASP A 263 -4.83 10.79 15.60
N ALA A 264 -4.06 11.83 15.91
CA ALA A 264 -4.43 12.82 16.91
C ALA A 264 -3.92 14.23 16.58
N SER A 265 -4.19 14.73 15.36
CA SER A 265 -3.81 16.08 14.95
C SER A 265 -4.93 16.79 14.19
N ARG A 266 -4.72 18.06 13.86
CA ARG A 266 -5.61 18.80 12.94
C ARG A 266 -5.67 18.22 11.53
N PHE A 267 -4.77 17.32 11.18
CA PHE A 267 -4.71 16.62 9.89
C PHE A 267 -5.50 15.31 9.89
N THR A 268 -5.91 14.82 11.05
CA THR A 268 -6.62 13.53 11.19
C THR A 268 -7.94 13.54 10.43
N THR A 269 -8.16 12.49 9.64
CA THR A 269 -9.35 12.33 8.80
C THR A 269 -9.82 10.89 8.84
N VAL A 270 -11.10 10.67 9.05
CA VAL A 270 -11.72 9.35 9.12
C VAL A 270 -12.67 9.11 7.96
N THR A 271 -12.93 7.85 7.66
CA THR A 271 -13.92 7.46 6.68
C THR A 271 -15.34 7.75 7.17
N SER A 272 -16.31 7.83 6.25
CA SER A 272 -17.71 8.14 6.60
C SER A 272 -18.43 7.01 7.34
N VAL A 273 -17.83 5.84 7.48
CA VAL A 273 -18.47 4.68 8.13
C VAL A 273 -18.92 4.96 9.57
N TYR A 274 -18.23 5.85 10.27
CA TYR A 274 -18.57 6.18 11.67
C TYR A 274 -19.78 7.12 11.84
N GLY A 275 -20.34 7.62 10.76
CA GLY A 275 -21.42 8.59 10.84
C GLY A 275 -21.02 9.86 11.57
N GLN A 276 -21.92 10.42 12.39
CA GLN A 276 -21.63 11.58 13.22
C GLN A 276 -20.72 11.18 14.40
N GLY A 277 -19.72 12.02 14.69
CA GLY A 277 -18.75 11.78 15.77
C GLY A 277 -17.38 11.31 15.33
N GLY A 278 -17.24 10.84 14.10
CA GLY A 278 -15.96 10.60 13.40
C GLY A 278 -14.85 9.98 14.25
N ILE A 279 -13.81 10.74 14.55
CA ILE A 279 -12.62 10.28 15.29
C ILE A 279 -12.98 9.76 16.68
N ALA A 280 -13.88 10.44 17.41
CA ALA A 280 -14.30 10.00 18.75
C ALA A 280 -15.05 8.67 18.70
N ALA A 281 -15.81 8.41 17.63
CA ALA A 281 -16.46 7.13 17.41
C ALA A 281 -15.46 6.04 17.00
N ALA A 282 -14.46 6.38 16.20
CA ALA A 282 -13.43 5.43 15.76
C ALA A 282 -12.52 4.95 16.90
N MET A 283 -12.10 5.88 17.77
CA MET A 283 -11.11 5.65 18.82
C MET A 283 -11.71 5.74 20.24
N GLY A 284 -13.02 5.78 20.36
CA GLY A 284 -13.70 5.86 21.65
C GLY A 284 -13.63 4.57 22.45
N SER A 285 -13.84 4.69 23.77
CA SER A 285 -13.84 3.55 24.71
C SER A 285 -15.06 2.64 24.57
N SER A 286 -16.14 3.10 23.93
CA SER A 286 -17.38 2.35 23.69
C SER A 286 -17.57 2.06 22.22
N MET A 287 -18.18 0.90 21.92
CA MET A 287 -18.51 0.49 20.57
C MET A 287 -19.47 1.50 19.93
N PRO A 288 -19.22 1.93 18.67
CA PRO A 288 -20.13 2.80 17.94
C PRO A 288 -21.51 2.16 17.78
N THR A 289 -22.56 2.98 17.86
CA THR A 289 -23.96 2.50 17.72
C THR A 289 -24.53 2.72 16.33
N ILE A 290 -23.89 3.59 15.54
CA ILE A 290 -24.33 3.97 14.19
C ILE A 290 -23.21 3.66 13.21
N ALA A 291 -23.57 3.04 12.08
CA ALA A 291 -22.66 2.81 10.96
C ALA A 291 -23.29 3.31 9.65
N GLU A 292 -22.48 3.93 8.79
CA GLU A 292 -22.86 4.34 7.43
C GLU A 292 -22.05 3.57 6.37
N PRO A 293 -22.36 2.27 6.14
CA PRO A 293 -21.53 1.38 5.33
C PRO A 293 -21.74 1.53 3.82
N THR A 294 -22.58 2.45 3.34
CA THR A 294 -22.93 2.57 1.92
C THR A 294 -21.68 2.71 1.03
N ALA A 295 -20.72 3.56 1.43
CA ALA A 295 -19.47 3.74 0.69
C ALA A 295 -18.66 2.46 0.67
N GLN A 296 -18.53 1.75 1.79
CA GLN A 296 -17.85 0.46 1.88
C GLN A 296 -18.43 -0.57 0.90
N GLY A 297 -19.75 -0.69 0.86
CA GLY A 297 -20.44 -1.61 -0.02
C GLY A 297 -20.21 -1.29 -1.50
N ILE A 298 -20.40 -0.03 -1.89
CA ILE A 298 -20.24 0.43 -3.28
C ILE A 298 -18.80 0.19 -3.76
N ILE A 299 -17.80 0.60 -2.98
CA ILE A 299 -16.41 0.49 -3.40
C ILE A 299 -15.97 -0.97 -3.45
N SER A 300 -16.46 -1.84 -2.54
CA SER A 300 -16.15 -3.28 -2.58
C SER A 300 -16.70 -3.98 -3.81
N VAL A 301 -17.94 -3.65 -4.21
CA VAL A 301 -18.52 -4.16 -5.46
C VAL A 301 -17.71 -3.68 -6.66
N LEU A 302 -17.34 -2.40 -6.68
CA LEU A 302 -16.51 -1.84 -7.76
C LEU A 302 -15.12 -2.50 -7.80
N SER A 303 -14.46 -2.65 -6.65
CA SER A 303 -13.16 -3.31 -6.50
C SER A 303 -13.19 -4.73 -7.06
N PHE A 304 -14.18 -5.53 -6.64
CA PHE A 304 -14.34 -6.90 -7.12
C PHE A 304 -14.66 -6.95 -8.62
N ALA A 305 -15.61 -6.16 -9.10
CA ALA A 305 -16.01 -6.15 -10.50
C ALA A 305 -14.86 -5.76 -11.44
N VAL A 306 -14.07 -4.73 -11.08
CA VAL A 306 -12.92 -4.31 -11.88
C VAL A 306 -11.84 -5.39 -11.90
N ASN A 307 -11.55 -6.04 -10.77
CA ASN A 307 -10.55 -7.11 -10.73
C ASN A 307 -11.00 -8.36 -11.52
N VAL A 308 -12.29 -8.73 -11.46
CA VAL A 308 -12.87 -9.79 -12.31
C VAL A 308 -12.74 -9.43 -13.79
N PHE A 309 -13.08 -8.21 -14.17
CA PHE A 309 -12.97 -7.75 -15.55
C PHE A 309 -11.51 -7.80 -16.04
N VAL A 310 -10.57 -7.29 -15.28
CA VAL A 310 -9.15 -7.30 -15.65
C VAL A 310 -8.61 -8.72 -15.75
N PHE A 311 -8.95 -9.59 -14.83
CA PHE A 311 -8.57 -11.00 -14.88
C PHE A 311 -9.13 -11.70 -16.14
N ALA A 312 -10.43 -11.51 -16.44
CA ALA A 312 -11.04 -12.04 -17.64
C ALA A 312 -10.39 -11.50 -18.92
N TYR A 313 -10.05 -10.21 -18.93
CA TYR A 313 -9.32 -9.58 -20.04
C TYR A 313 -7.95 -10.19 -20.27
N ILE A 314 -7.18 -10.43 -19.18
CA ILE A 314 -5.87 -11.11 -19.23
C ILE A 314 -6.02 -12.53 -19.80
N LEU A 315 -6.97 -13.32 -19.30
CA LEU A 315 -7.21 -14.68 -19.80
C LEU A 315 -7.61 -14.68 -21.28
N LYS A 316 -8.46 -13.74 -21.71
CA LYS A 316 -8.83 -13.59 -23.14
C LYS A 316 -7.60 -13.29 -23.99
N ARG A 317 -6.75 -12.33 -23.57
CA ARG A 317 -5.51 -12.01 -24.31
C ARG A 317 -4.55 -13.19 -24.37
N ALA A 318 -4.34 -13.86 -23.26
CA ALA A 318 -3.50 -15.05 -23.16
C ALA A 318 -3.95 -16.16 -24.11
N LYS A 319 -5.28 -16.40 -24.17
CA LYS A 319 -5.89 -17.37 -25.10
C LYS A 319 -5.67 -16.99 -26.56
N VAL A 320 -5.90 -15.74 -26.94
CA VAL A 320 -5.72 -15.25 -28.32
C VAL A 320 -4.26 -15.34 -28.75
N GLN A 321 -3.33 -14.97 -27.85
CA GLN A 321 -1.89 -15.03 -28.15
C GLN A 321 -1.28 -16.42 -27.97
N LYS A 322 -2.04 -17.41 -27.46
CA LYS A 322 -1.56 -18.77 -27.13
C LYS A 322 -0.35 -18.74 -26.18
N LYS A 323 -0.34 -17.80 -25.22
CA LYS A 323 0.72 -17.60 -24.24
C LYS A 323 0.22 -17.85 -22.83
N ASN A 324 1.11 -18.35 -21.94
CA ASN A 324 0.85 -18.34 -20.50
C ASN A 324 1.09 -16.92 -19.99
N PRO A 325 0.09 -16.21 -19.40
CA PRO A 325 0.21 -14.80 -19.05
C PRO A 325 1.19 -14.55 -17.91
N TRP A 326 1.47 -15.54 -17.07
CA TRP A 326 2.38 -15.40 -15.95
C TRP A 326 3.85 -15.60 -16.36
N LYS A 327 4.09 -16.51 -17.32
CA LYS A 327 5.43 -16.78 -17.84
C LYS A 327 5.86 -15.83 -18.95
N ASN A 328 4.89 -15.27 -19.66
CA ASN A 328 5.16 -14.43 -20.83
C ASN A 328 4.51 -13.06 -20.70
N GLU A 329 5.14 -12.08 -21.28
CA GLU A 329 4.57 -10.75 -21.45
C GLU A 329 3.48 -10.81 -22.54
N ILE A 330 2.28 -10.30 -22.21
CA ILE A 330 1.11 -10.37 -23.06
C ILE A 330 0.59 -9.00 -23.53
N PHE A 331 1.21 -7.92 -23.06
CA PHE A 331 0.83 -6.56 -23.42
C PHE A 331 1.83 -5.86 -24.36
N THR A 332 2.71 -6.63 -25.03
CA THR A 332 3.80 -6.13 -25.89
C THR A 332 3.36 -5.25 -27.06
N ASP A 333 2.11 -5.35 -27.49
CA ASP A 333 1.49 -4.54 -28.55
C ASP A 333 0.94 -3.20 -28.07
N THR A 334 0.78 -3.02 -26.74
CA THR A 334 0.20 -1.80 -26.17
C THR A 334 1.18 -0.63 -26.19
N LYS A 335 0.63 0.58 -26.17
CA LYS A 335 1.40 1.81 -26.12
C LYS A 335 2.22 1.89 -24.84
N ASP A 336 1.61 1.61 -23.68
CA ASP A 336 2.26 1.65 -22.37
C ASP A 336 3.50 0.74 -22.29
N TYR A 337 3.36 -0.50 -22.83
CA TYR A 337 4.47 -1.45 -22.87
C TYR A 337 5.61 -0.92 -23.75
N LYS A 338 5.31 -0.40 -24.94
CA LYS A 338 6.31 0.12 -25.88
C LYS A 338 7.05 1.33 -25.29
N GLU A 339 6.33 2.29 -24.70
CA GLU A 339 6.91 3.45 -24.03
C GLU A 339 7.83 3.04 -22.85
N ALA A 340 7.46 1.99 -22.11
CA ALA A 340 8.31 1.44 -21.06
C ALA A 340 9.60 0.80 -21.62
N MET A 341 9.49 0.06 -22.74
CA MET A 341 10.62 -0.61 -23.41
C MET A 341 11.57 0.37 -24.11
N GLU A 342 11.11 1.53 -24.53
CA GLU A 342 12.01 2.60 -25.02
C GLU A 342 13.01 3.05 -23.97
N ARG A 343 12.66 2.89 -22.69
CA ARG A 343 13.49 3.23 -21.55
C ARG A 343 14.42 2.08 -21.09
N ALA A 344 14.14 0.83 -21.46
CA ALA A 344 14.88 -0.38 -21.10
C ALA A 344 16.22 -0.60 -21.86
#